data_6fbf43bdf81dec0b9517e6e362c50204
#
_entry.id   6fbf43bdf81dec0b9517e6e362c50204
#
_cell.length_a   1.000
_cell.length_b   1.000
_cell.length_c   1.000
_cell.angle_alpha   90.00
_cell.angle_beta   90.00
_cell.angle_gamma   90.00
#
_symmetry.space_group_name_H-M   'P 1'
#
loop_
_entity.id
_entity.type
_entity.pdbx_description
1 polymer ?
#
loop_
_entity_poly.entity_id
_entity_poly.type
_entity_poly.pdbx_seq_one_letter_code
_entity_poly.pdbx_strand_id
1 'polypeptide(L)'
;IHSDYKKRLTSGMSNEQLFDVLSEMLNELRDGHVNLVSKDRTSQYREWYDNYPRNFDDSIQSRYLGKDYNTASGLKYQILEDNIAYVYCGSFQSGIGSGNLDQILSKLAICNGLILDVRNNGGGNLTTAEKLAERFTNEKKLIGYMSYKTGPGHNEFSTPEAVYLEPPMDRVRWQKHTVVLTNRRSYSATNDFVNRMKQLDRVTVIGDKTGGGSGLPFSSELPNGWSVRFSASPMYDPDMKHLEFGIEPDKKVDITSEDYNKGIDTIIEAAREYLHNHKQ
;
A
#
# COMPACT_ATOMS: atom_id res chain seq x y z
N ILE A 1 -5.95 28.09 6.77
CA ILE A 1 -4.61 27.76 6.24
C ILE A 1 -4.13 28.89 5.30
N HIS A 2 -4.74 29.10 4.11
CA HIS A 2 -4.24 30.07 3.11
C HIS A 2 -4.05 31.48 3.68
N SER A 3 -5.04 32.05 4.37
CA SER A 3 -4.98 33.41 4.92
C SER A 3 -3.89 33.58 5.99
N ASP A 4 -3.60 32.55 6.77
CA ASP A 4 -2.60 32.61 7.84
C ASP A 4 -1.18 32.55 7.27
N TYR A 5 -0.96 31.63 6.32
CA TYR A 5 0.35 31.52 5.67
C TYR A 5 0.63 32.68 4.72
N LYS A 6 -0.36 33.28 4.08
CA LYS A 6 -0.20 34.48 3.27
C LYS A 6 0.40 35.65 4.06
N LYS A 7 0.05 35.81 5.33
CA LYS A 7 0.59 36.85 6.21
C LYS A 7 2.09 36.68 6.52
N ARG A 8 2.60 35.46 6.35
CA ARG A 8 4.02 35.12 6.57
C ARG A 8 4.90 35.43 5.36
N LEU A 9 4.31 35.69 4.19
CA LEU A 9 5.04 36.01 2.98
C LEU A 9 5.42 37.48 2.97
N THR A 10 6.70 37.78 2.75
CA THR A 10 7.24 39.14 2.65
C THR A 10 8.06 39.31 1.37
N SER A 11 8.16 40.55 0.84
CA SER A 11 8.85 40.88 -0.42
C SER A 11 10.36 40.65 -0.40
N GLY A 12 10.97 40.37 0.74
CA GLY A 12 12.42 40.14 0.87
C GLY A 12 12.80 38.70 1.19
N MET A 13 11.86 37.76 1.13
CA MET A 13 12.14 36.35 1.42
C MET A 13 13.12 35.74 0.45
N SER A 14 14.08 34.97 1.00
CA SER A 14 14.89 34.05 0.18
C SER A 14 14.05 32.86 -0.32
N ASN A 15 14.53 32.15 -1.35
CA ASN A 15 13.90 30.93 -1.84
C ASN A 15 13.80 29.86 -0.75
N GLU A 16 14.79 29.77 0.15
CA GLU A 16 14.76 28.83 1.28
C GLU A 16 13.62 29.14 2.25
N GLN A 17 13.50 30.42 2.65
CA GLN A 17 12.41 30.87 3.52
C GLN A 17 11.03 30.66 2.89
N LEU A 18 10.90 30.95 1.59
CA LEU A 18 9.67 30.71 0.84
C LEU A 18 9.33 29.21 0.81
N PHE A 19 10.33 28.35 0.55
CA PHE A 19 10.15 26.90 0.55
C PHE A 19 9.65 26.40 1.91
N ASP A 20 10.23 26.87 3.03
CA ASP A 20 9.83 26.49 4.37
C ASP A 20 8.37 26.85 4.67
N VAL A 21 7.98 28.09 4.38
CA VAL A 21 6.60 28.56 4.60
C VAL A 21 5.60 27.77 3.77
N LEU A 22 5.89 27.50 2.50
CA LEU A 22 5.01 26.72 1.63
C LEU A 22 4.96 25.23 2.05
N SER A 23 6.09 24.67 2.47
CA SER A 23 6.17 23.30 2.98
C SER A 23 5.32 23.11 4.23
N GLU A 24 5.42 24.00 5.19
CA GLU A 24 4.60 23.98 6.40
C GLU A 24 3.11 24.08 6.06
N MET A 25 2.74 25.00 5.17
CA MET A 25 1.36 25.15 4.71
C MET A 25 0.81 23.88 4.08
N LEU A 26 1.58 23.22 3.23
CA LEU A 26 1.17 21.99 2.55
C LEU A 26 1.10 20.79 3.52
N ASN A 27 1.98 20.73 4.51
CA ASN A 27 1.99 19.69 5.52
C ASN A 27 0.78 19.73 6.46
N GLU A 28 0.09 20.89 6.58
CA GLU A 28 -1.20 20.99 7.29
C GLU A 28 -2.29 20.09 6.69
N LEU A 29 -2.16 19.71 5.40
CA LEU A 29 -3.08 18.80 4.73
C LEU A 29 -2.93 17.35 5.21
N ARG A 30 -1.82 17.01 5.89
CA ARG A 30 -1.50 15.66 6.43
C ARG A 30 -1.61 14.54 5.39
N ASP A 31 -1.36 14.86 4.14
CA ASP A 31 -1.38 13.94 3.00
C ASP A 31 0.06 13.68 2.53
N GLY A 32 0.50 12.42 2.57
CA GLY A 32 1.83 12.00 2.16
C GLY A 32 2.09 12.13 0.66
N HIS A 33 1.05 12.29 -0.17
CA HIS A 33 1.19 12.57 -1.59
C HIS A 33 1.35 14.06 -1.91
N VAL A 34 1.04 14.94 -0.95
CA VAL A 34 1.27 16.38 -1.12
C VAL A 34 2.75 16.67 -0.92
N ASN A 35 3.42 17.02 -2.01
CA ASN A 35 4.85 17.29 -2.02
C ASN A 35 5.14 18.66 -2.64
N LEU A 36 6.13 19.37 -2.10
CA LEU A 36 6.75 20.51 -2.74
C LEU A 36 8.20 20.12 -3.10
N VAL A 37 8.56 20.29 -4.36
CA VAL A 37 9.88 19.91 -4.87
C VAL A 37 10.54 21.14 -5.51
N SER A 38 11.73 21.46 -5.04
CA SER A 38 12.67 22.39 -5.68
C SER A 38 13.84 21.61 -6.26
N LYS A 39 14.82 22.32 -6.85
CA LYS A 39 16.04 21.69 -7.37
C LYS A 39 16.77 20.85 -6.31
N ASP A 40 16.82 21.32 -5.09
CA ASP A 40 17.70 20.77 -4.04
C ASP A 40 16.91 20.22 -2.83
N ARG A 41 15.59 20.42 -2.78
CA ARG A 41 14.77 20.09 -1.61
C ARG A 41 13.43 19.46 -2.00
N THR A 42 12.98 18.51 -1.19
CA THR A 42 11.62 17.94 -1.25
C THR A 42 10.99 18.00 0.13
N SER A 43 9.77 18.54 0.21
CA SER A 43 8.92 18.47 1.40
C SER A 43 7.83 17.43 1.24
N GLN A 44 7.57 16.68 2.31
CA GLN A 44 6.54 15.65 2.38
C GLN A 44 6.10 15.47 3.82
N TYR A 45 4.80 15.33 4.05
CA TYR A 45 4.27 14.91 5.35
C TYR A 45 4.61 13.43 5.61
N ARG A 46 5.17 13.13 6.80
CA ARG A 46 5.66 11.78 7.15
C ARG A 46 5.14 11.22 8.47
N GLU A 47 4.38 11.99 9.24
CA GLU A 47 3.96 11.59 10.58
C GLU A 47 3.05 10.35 10.60
N TRP A 48 2.49 9.96 9.45
CA TRP A 48 1.68 8.75 9.32
C TRP A 48 2.49 7.46 9.51
N TYR A 49 3.83 7.50 9.43
CA TYR A 49 4.70 6.34 9.67
C TYR A 49 5.91 6.60 10.59
N ASP A 50 6.42 7.84 10.69
CA ASP A 50 7.66 8.13 11.44
C ASP A 50 7.51 7.88 12.96
N ASN A 51 6.29 8.04 13.50
CA ASN A 51 6.00 7.87 14.92
C ASN A 51 5.46 6.48 15.29
N TYR A 52 5.58 5.49 14.39
CA TYR A 52 5.04 4.15 14.56
C TYR A 52 6.13 3.07 14.45
N PRO A 53 5.91 1.88 15.05
CA PRO A 53 6.81 0.74 14.88
C PRO A 53 7.02 0.43 13.39
N ARG A 54 8.25 0.12 13.01
CA ARG A 54 8.55 -0.26 11.62
C ARG A 54 7.84 -1.55 11.20
N ASN A 55 7.73 -2.50 12.12
CA ASN A 55 7.08 -3.80 11.87
C ASN A 55 7.63 -4.54 10.63
N PHE A 56 8.90 -4.34 10.35
CA PHE A 56 9.62 -4.98 9.27
C PHE A 56 11.13 -4.83 9.44
N ASP A 57 11.86 -5.91 9.22
CA ASP A 57 13.32 -5.94 9.17
C ASP A 57 13.76 -6.83 8.00
N ASP A 58 14.55 -6.26 7.08
CA ASP A 58 15.01 -6.95 5.87
C ASP A 58 15.85 -8.20 6.18
N SER A 59 16.63 -8.18 7.26
CA SER A 59 17.49 -9.30 7.63
C SER A 59 16.70 -10.47 8.19
N ILE A 60 15.66 -10.18 8.99
CA ILE A 60 14.77 -11.19 9.54
C ILE A 60 13.90 -11.76 8.41
N GLN A 61 13.29 -10.91 7.58
CA GLN A 61 12.49 -11.32 6.41
C GLN A 61 13.29 -12.24 5.47
N SER A 62 14.58 -11.92 5.24
CA SER A 62 15.46 -12.73 4.39
C SER A 62 15.69 -14.15 4.93
N ARG A 63 15.55 -14.39 6.24
CA ARG A 63 15.63 -15.75 6.82
C ARG A 63 14.43 -16.60 6.41
N TYR A 64 13.23 -16.04 6.35
CA TYR A 64 12.02 -16.74 5.87
C TYR A 64 12.09 -17.04 4.36
N LEU A 65 12.66 -16.15 3.57
CA LEU A 65 12.93 -16.43 2.16
C LEU A 65 14.00 -17.52 1.97
N GLY A 66 14.99 -17.58 2.87
CA GLY A 66 16.14 -18.48 2.70
C GLY A 66 17.08 -18.01 1.58
N LYS A 67 18.10 -18.84 1.28
CA LYS A 67 19.11 -18.50 0.24
C LYS A 67 18.62 -18.82 -1.18
N ASP A 68 17.76 -19.82 -1.31
CA ASP A 68 17.31 -20.39 -2.59
C ASP A 68 15.88 -19.97 -2.96
N TYR A 69 15.47 -18.75 -2.55
CA TYR A 69 14.16 -18.25 -2.92
C TYR A 69 14.05 -17.97 -4.44
N ASN A 70 12.86 -18.03 -4.94
CA ASN A 70 12.57 -17.76 -6.36
C ASN A 70 12.14 -16.32 -6.57
N THR A 71 12.38 -15.81 -7.79
CA THR A 71 11.91 -14.48 -8.20
C THR A 71 11.20 -14.54 -9.55
N ALA A 72 10.11 -13.79 -9.68
CA ALA A 72 9.47 -13.54 -10.97
C ALA A 72 8.77 -12.18 -10.93
N SER A 73 8.99 -11.32 -11.92
CA SER A 73 8.42 -9.96 -12.01
C SER A 73 8.60 -9.13 -10.72
N GLY A 74 9.76 -9.26 -10.05
CA GLY A 74 10.03 -8.54 -8.80
C GLY A 74 9.39 -9.13 -7.53
N LEU A 75 8.54 -10.13 -7.66
CA LEU A 75 8.03 -10.91 -6.53
C LEU A 75 9.08 -11.92 -6.09
N LYS A 76 9.37 -11.98 -4.77
CA LYS A 76 10.20 -13.01 -4.16
C LYS A 76 9.31 -14.03 -3.49
N TYR A 77 9.56 -15.32 -3.70
CA TYR A 77 8.67 -16.35 -3.12
C TYR A 77 9.42 -17.63 -2.75
N GLN A 78 8.88 -18.28 -1.71
CA GLN A 78 9.39 -19.53 -1.15
C GLN A 78 8.25 -20.34 -0.55
N ILE A 79 8.44 -21.66 -0.40
CA ILE A 79 7.59 -22.54 0.39
C ILE A 79 8.28 -22.72 1.74
N LEU A 80 7.59 -22.32 2.82
CA LEU A 80 8.08 -22.48 4.19
C LEU A 80 8.03 -23.95 4.61
N GLU A 81 8.80 -24.31 5.65
CA GLU A 81 8.93 -25.71 6.15
C GLU A 81 7.58 -26.34 6.52
N ASP A 82 6.61 -25.54 6.93
CA ASP A 82 5.24 -25.97 7.30
C ASP A 82 4.25 -26.03 6.13
N ASN A 83 4.76 -26.02 4.89
CA ASN A 83 3.98 -26.05 3.65
C ASN A 83 3.04 -24.84 3.49
N ILE A 84 3.46 -23.67 3.94
CA ILE A 84 2.81 -22.39 3.67
C ILE A 84 3.62 -21.66 2.60
N ALA A 85 2.94 -21.10 1.61
CA ALA A 85 3.55 -20.24 0.62
C ALA A 85 3.86 -18.86 1.24
N TYR A 86 5.06 -18.34 0.99
CA TYR A 86 5.43 -16.97 1.34
C TYR A 86 5.80 -16.20 0.07
N VAL A 87 5.11 -15.10 -0.18
CA VAL A 87 5.36 -14.21 -1.32
C VAL A 87 5.58 -12.81 -0.80
N TYR A 88 6.72 -12.22 -1.09
CA TYR A 88 7.04 -10.83 -0.80
C TYR A 88 6.89 -9.96 -2.05
N CYS A 89 6.07 -8.92 -1.96
CA CYS A 89 5.88 -7.90 -2.97
C CYS A 89 6.31 -6.54 -2.41
N GLY A 90 7.54 -6.13 -2.66
CA GLY A 90 8.13 -4.91 -2.11
C GLY A 90 7.79 -3.63 -2.89
N SER A 91 7.18 -3.73 -4.09
CA SER A 91 6.82 -2.56 -4.90
C SER A 91 5.83 -2.93 -6.00
N PHE A 92 4.96 -1.98 -6.37
CA PHE A 92 4.11 -2.02 -7.55
C PHE A 92 4.59 -1.08 -8.68
N GLN A 93 5.80 -0.55 -8.61
CA GLN A 93 6.33 0.35 -9.65
C GLN A 93 6.54 -0.34 -10.99
N SER A 94 7.03 -1.57 -10.97
CA SER A 94 7.22 -2.38 -12.17
C SER A 94 6.01 -3.25 -12.45
N GLY A 95 5.70 -3.46 -13.73
CA GLY A 95 4.60 -4.33 -14.14
C GLY A 95 4.85 -5.79 -13.77
N ILE A 96 3.81 -6.50 -13.35
CA ILE A 96 3.83 -7.93 -13.11
C ILE A 96 3.26 -8.65 -14.33
N GLY A 97 4.03 -9.54 -14.94
CA GLY A 97 3.60 -10.34 -16.09
C GLY A 97 2.56 -11.39 -15.70
N SER A 98 1.47 -11.53 -16.46
CA SER A 98 0.42 -12.51 -16.17
C SER A 98 0.95 -13.95 -16.17
N GLY A 99 1.84 -14.31 -17.10
CA GLY A 99 2.49 -15.62 -17.12
C GLY A 99 3.39 -15.87 -15.90
N ASN A 100 4.04 -14.83 -15.38
CA ASN A 100 4.84 -14.95 -14.17
C ASN A 100 3.97 -15.22 -12.93
N LEU A 101 2.78 -14.60 -12.85
CA LEU A 101 1.80 -14.91 -11.81
C LEU A 101 1.28 -16.35 -11.96
N ASP A 102 0.97 -16.79 -13.17
CA ASP A 102 0.57 -18.19 -13.43
C ASP A 102 1.65 -19.16 -12.95
N GLN A 103 2.92 -18.89 -13.25
CA GLN A 103 4.06 -19.71 -12.80
C GLN A 103 4.18 -19.75 -11.29
N ILE A 104 4.13 -18.59 -10.62
CA ILE A 104 4.21 -18.49 -9.15
C ILE A 104 3.08 -19.28 -8.51
N LEU A 105 1.82 -18.99 -8.88
CA LEU A 105 0.66 -19.60 -8.26
C LEU A 105 0.56 -21.11 -8.54
N SER A 106 0.97 -21.55 -9.73
CA SER A 106 1.04 -22.99 -10.06
C SER A 106 2.09 -23.70 -9.19
N LYS A 107 3.27 -23.11 -9.01
CA LYS A 107 4.33 -23.69 -8.16
C LYS A 107 3.90 -23.77 -6.69
N LEU A 108 3.18 -22.76 -6.21
CA LEU A 108 2.71 -22.68 -4.83
C LEU A 108 1.40 -23.46 -4.58
N ALA A 109 0.76 -24.00 -5.63
CA ALA A 109 -0.55 -24.69 -5.53
C ALA A 109 -0.56 -25.87 -4.56
N ILE A 110 0.59 -26.48 -4.25
CA ILE A 110 0.74 -27.57 -3.28
C ILE A 110 0.64 -27.10 -1.83
N CYS A 111 0.81 -25.79 -1.57
CA CYS A 111 0.80 -25.23 -0.22
C CYS A 111 -0.61 -25.18 0.37
N ASN A 112 -0.71 -25.23 1.70
CA ASN A 112 -1.97 -25.22 2.44
C ASN A 112 -2.61 -23.82 2.53
N GLY A 113 -1.79 -22.77 2.45
CA GLY A 113 -2.19 -21.37 2.50
C GLY A 113 -1.08 -20.47 1.99
N LEU A 114 -1.33 -19.18 1.93
CA LEU A 114 -0.39 -18.19 1.39
C LEU A 114 -0.27 -16.98 2.31
N ILE A 115 0.96 -16.58 2.57
CA ILE A 115 1.30 -15.28 3.16
C ILE A 115 1.76 -14.37 2.01
N LEU A 116 1.05 -13.26 1.82
CA LEU A 116 1.41 -12.23 0.85
C LEU A 116 1.87 -10.99 1.61
N ASP A 117 3.16 -10.80 1.67
CA ASP A 117 3.78 -9.72 2.43
C ASP A 117 3.96 -8.47 1.57
N VAL A 118 3.20 -7.42 1.88
CA VAL A 118 3.27 -6.10 1.24
C VAL A 118 3.75 -5.02 2.22
N ARG A 119 4.40 -5.42 3.31
CA ARG A 119 5.04 -4.46 4.22
C ARG A 119 6.17 -3.74 3.49
N ASN A 120 6.38 -2.47 3.84
CA ASN A 120 7.34 -1.57 3.18
C ASN A 120 7.13 -1.36 1.67
N ASN A 121 6.01 -1.80 1.11
CA ASN A 121 5.64 -1.50 -0.26
C ASN A 121 5.00 -0.11 -0.34
N GLY A 122 5.74 0.88 -0.82
CA GLY A 122 5.29 2.27 -0.97
C GLY A 122 4.31 2.51 -2.13
N GLY A 123 3.88 1.45 -2.83
CA GLY A 123 2.95 1.56 -3.94
C GLY A 123 3.60 1.52 -5.31
N GLY A 124 3.02 2.24 -6.25
CA GLY A 124 3.38 2.27 -7.67
C GLY A 124 2.15 2.33 -8.57
N ASN A 125 2.05 1.44 -9.53
CA ASN A 125 0.94 1.41 -10.48
C ASN A 125 -0.28 0.67 -9.94
N LEU A 126 -1.45 1.30 -9.95
CA LEU A 126 -2.73 0.68 -9.55
C LEU A 126 -3.05 -0.56 -10.40
N THR A 127 -2.80 -0.51 -11.71
CA THR A 127 -3.02 -1.64 -12.61
C THR A 127 -2.15 -2.87 -12.28
N THR A 128 -0.95 -2.64 -11.73
CA THR A 128 -0.10 -3.75 -11.25
C THR A 128 -0.66 -4.35 -9.96
N ALA A 129 -1.11 -3.51 -9.03
CA ALA A 129 -1.76 -3.93 -7.80
C ALA A 129 -3.05 -4.72 -8.07
N GLU A 130 -3.91 -4.21 -8.97
CA GLU A 130 -5.13 -4.89 -9.43
C GLU A 130 -4.83 -6.25 -10.05
N LYS A 131 -3.87 -6.33 -10.98
CA LYS A 131 -3.47 -7.59 -11.65
C LYS A 131 -3.02 -8.66 -10.65
N LEU A 132 -2.43 -8.29 -9.53
CA LEU A 132 -2.13 -9.25 -8.47
C LEU A 132 -3.40 -9.63 -7.69
N ALA A 133 -4.23 -8.66 -7.31
CA ALA A 133 -5.44 -8.89 -6.52
C ALA A 133 -6.49 -9.74 -7.26
N GLU A 134 -6.67 -9.56 -8.56
CA GLU A 134 -7.62 -10.32 -9.40
C GLU A 134 -7.40 -11.85 -9.36
N ARG A 135 -6.18 -12.28 -8.96
CA ARG A 135 -5.83 -13.70 -8.85
C ARG A 135 -6.46 -14.40 -7.64
N PHE A 136 -7.08 -13.66 -6.73
CA PHE A 136 -7.61 -14.16 -5.45
C PHE A 136 -9.14 -14.22 -5.42
N THR A 137 -9.82 -13.90 -6.51
CA THR A 137 -11.27 -13.99 -6.63
C THR A 137 -11.69 -14.84 -7.83
N ASN A 138 -12.89 -15.47 -7.74
CA ASN A 138 -13.57 -16.15 -8.82
C ASN A 138 -14.79 -15.39 -9.35
N GLU A 139 -15.14 -14.30 -8.71
CA GLU A 139 -16.32 -13.50 -9.02
C GLU A 139 -16.02 -12.00 -8.99
N LYS A 140 -16.88 -11.24 -9.64
CA LYS A 140 -16.84 -9.78 -9.60
C LYS A 140 -17.24 -9.30 -8.20
N LYS A 141 -16.33 -8.59 -7.53
CA LYS A 141 -16.54 -8.01 -6.18
C LYS A 141 -16.55 -6.50 -6.25
N LEU A 142 -17.51 -5.85 -5.58
CA LEU A 142 -17.43 -4.42 -5.30
C LEU A 142 -16.29 -4.20 -4.29
N ILE A 143 -15.34 -3.34 -4.64
CA ILE A 143 -14.18 -3.03 -3.78
C ILE A 143 -14.22 -1.61 -3.22
N GLY A 144 -15.17 -0.80 -3.64
CA GLY A 144 -15.33 0.56 -3.16
C GLY A 144 -15.82 1.52 -4.22
N TYR A 145 -15.53 2.80 -4.01
CA TYR A 145 -15.97 3.89 -4.87
C TYR A 145 -14.84 4.90 -5.09
N MET A 146 -14.92 5.62 -6.19
CA MET A 146 -13.98 6.71 -6.52
C MET A 146 -14.75 7.92 -7.05
N SER A 147 -14.32 9.11 -6.66
CA SER A 147 -14.80 10.37 -7.22
C SER A 147 -13.69 11.08 -7.98
N TYR A 148 -14.08 11.89 -8.95
CA TYR A 148 -13.16 12.65 -9.79
C TYR A 148 -13.44 14.14 -9.69
N LYS A 149 -12.40 14.95 -9.79
CA LYS A 149 -12.52 16.39 -9.82
C LYS A 149 -13.30 16.83 -11.07
N THR A 150 -14.34 17.65 -10.89
CA THR A 150 -15.22 18.12 -11.98
C THR A 150 -15.09 19.62 -12.28
N GLY A 151 -14.38 20.36 -11.41
CA GLY A 151 -14.19 21.79 -11.57
C GLY A 151 -13.16 22.37 -10.59
N PRO A 152 -12.91 23.68 -10.64
CA PRO A 152 -11.88 24.35 -9.84
C PRO A 152 -12.25 24.57 -8.37
N GLY A 153 -13.54 24.47 -8.01
CA GLY A 153 -14.02 24.67 -6.64
C GLY A 153 -13.58 23.54 -5.69
N HIS A 154 -13.45 23.83 -4.40
CA HIS A 154 -12.95 22.86 -3.42
C HIS A 154 -13.77 21.57 -3.34
N ASN A 155 -15.08 21.65 -3.47
CA ASN A 155 -16.02 20.54 -3.33
C ASN A 155 -16.62 20.04 -4.65
N GLU A 156 -16.04 20.43 -5.79
CA GLU A 156 -16.51 20.03 -7.11
C GLU A 156 -15.94 18.68 -7.50
N PHE A 157 -16.62 17.62 -7.05
CA PHE A 157 -16.32 16.23 -7.38
C PHE A 157 -17.54 15.56 -8.03
N SER A 158 -17.29 14.52 -8.83
CA SER A 158 -18.36 13.64 -9.31
C SER A 158 -19.03 12.91 -8.15
N THR A 159 -20.25 12.41 -8.39
CA THR A 159 -20.79 11.35 -7.53
C THR A 159 -19.82 10.18 -7.50
N PRO A 160 -19.65 9.50 -6.34
CA PRO A 160 -18.78 8.33 -6.26
C PRO A 160 -19.23 7.22 -7.23
N GLU A 161 -18.33 6.76 -8.08
CA GLU A 161 -18.53 5.68 -9.03
C GLU A 161 -18.03 4.36 -8.44
N ALA A 162 -18.82 3.30 -8.59
CA ALA A 162 -18.46 1.97 -8.08
C ALA A 162 -17.26 1.40 -8.80
N VAL A 163 -16.29 0.88 -8.02
CA VAL A 163 -15.09 0.21 -8.50
C VAL A 163 -15.18 -1.27 -8.17
N TYR A 164 -14.90 -2.12 -9.15
CA TYR A 164 -14.98 -3.57 -9.02
C TYR A 164 -13.64 -4.23 -9.24
N LEU A 165 -13.42 -5.37 -8.58
CA LEU A 165 -12.38 -6.33 -8.88
C LEU A 165 -13.02 -7.49 -9.65
N GLU A 166 -12.47 -7.84 -10.81
CA GLU A 166 -12.97 -8.94 -11.62
C GLU A 166 -11.93 -10.04 -11.77
N PRO A 167 -12.33 -11.32 -11.78
CA PRO A 167 -11.38 -12.41 -11.99
C PRO A 167 -10.84 -12.38 -13.43
N PRO A 168 -9.55 -12.66 -13.66
CA PRO A 168 -9.00 -12.71 -15.00
C PRO A 168 -9.47 -13.96 -15.74
N MET A 169 -9.76 -13.81 -17.04
CA MET A 169 -10.10 -14.96 -17.91
C MET A 169 -8.85 -15.82 -18.19
N ASP A 170 -9.03 -17.14 -18.15
CA ASP A 170 -8.02 -18.13 -18.54
C ASP A 170 -6.66 -17.97 -17.83
N ARG A 171 -6.71 -17.66 -16.51
CA ARG A 171 -5.52 -17.48 -15.67
C ARG A 171 -5.60 -18.31 -14.40
N VAL A 172 -4.43 -18.71 -13.89
CA VAL A 172 -4.32 -19.38 -12.60
C VAL A 172 -4.76 -18.43 -11.49
N ARG A 173 -5.66 -18.91 -10.61
CA ARG A 173 -6.17 -18.17 -9.45
C ARG A 173 -5.90 -18.95 -8.17
N TRP A 174 -5.66 -18.21 -7.10
CA TRP A 174 -5.45 -18.78 -5.78
C TRP A 174 -6.74 -18.75 -4.98
N GLN A 175 -7.20 -19.91 -4.55
CA GLN A 175 -8.52 -20.08 -3.89
C GLN A 175 -8.43 -20.64 -2.47
N LYS A 176 -7.23 -20.65 -1.88
CA LYS A 176 -6.99 -21.05 -0.49
C LYS A 176 -6.89 -19.83 0.42
N HIS A 177 -6.92 -20.03 1.73
CA HIS A 177 -6.73 -18.95 2.69
C HIS A 177 -5.43 -18.18 2.43
N THR A 178 -5.53 -16.87 2.49
CA THR A 178 -4.43 -15.94 2.27
C THR A 178 -4.36 -14.97 3.42
N VAL A 179 -3.17 -14.74 3.95
CA VAL A 179 -2.89 -13.66 4.89
C VAL A 179 -2.09 -12.58 4.17
N VAL A 180 -2.59 -11.36 4.19
CA VAL A 180 -1.87 -10.18 3.69
C VAL A 180 -1.20 -9.48 4.88
N LEU A 181 0.14 -9.32 4.82
CA LEU A 181 0.87 -8.61 5.86
C LEU A 181 1.04 -7.15 5.52
N THR A 182 0.73 -6.28 6.46
CA THR A 182 0.76 -4.82 6.29
C THR A 182 1.53 -4.10 7.40
N ASN A 183 2.06 -2.93 7.07
CA ASN A 183 2.60 -1.97 8.03
C ASN A 183 2.32 -0.54 7.56
N ARG A 184 2.73 0.47 8.35
CA ARG A 184 2.52 1.89 8.02
C ARG A 184 3.17 2.33 6.71
N ARG A 185 4.09 1.56 6.14
CA ARG A 185 4.72 1.80 4.85
C ARG A 185 4.06 1.06 3.68
N SER A 186 2.99 0.28 3.93
CA SER A 186 2.08 -0.21 2.90
C SER A 186 1.23 0.96 2.43
N TYR A 187 1.63 1.65 1.34
CA TYR A 187 1.14 2.99 1.00
C TYR A 187 0.70 3.10 -0.47
N SER A 188 -0.18 4.07 -0.79
CA SER A 188 -0.58 4.39 -2.16
C SER A 188 -1.23 3.21 -2.88
N ALA A 189 -0.74 2.77 -4.05
CA ALA A 189 -1.28 1.59 -4.76
C ALA A 189 -1.30 0.33 -3.89
N THR A 190 -0.44 0.23 -2.87
CA THR A 190 -0.49 -0.88 -1.91
C THR A 190 -1.67 -0.75 -0.95
N ASN A 191 -2.04 0.46 -0.57
CA ASN A 191 -3.25 0.70 0.21
C ASN A 191 -4.52 0.28 -0.58
N ASP A 192 -4.59 0.63 -1.86
CA ASP A 192 -5.66 0.17 -2.76
C ASP A 192 -5.66 -1.36 -2.91
N PHE A 193 -4.47 -1.97 -3.06
CA PHE A 193 -4.32 -3.42 -3.08
C PHE A 193 -4.88 -4.08 -1.81
N VAL A 194 -4.54 -3.56 -0.64
CA VAL A 194 -5.04 -4.08 0.64
C VAL A 194 -6.55 -3.91 0.75
N ASN A 195 -7.11 -2.77 0.29
CA ASN A 195 -8.55 -2.58 0.21
C ASN A 195 -9.23 -3.66 -0.64
N ARG A 196 -8.70 -3.93 -1.84
CA ARG A 196 -9.20 -4.99 -2.75
C ARG A 196 -9.16 -6.36 -2.08
N MET A 197 -8.03 -6.72 -1.50
CA MET A 197 -7.84 -8.01 -0.85
C MET A 197 -8.76 -8.20 0.37
N LYS A 198 -9.00 -7.14 1.13
CA LYS A 198 -9.87 -7.17 2.32
C LYS A 198 -11.34 -7.45 2.01
N GLN A 199 -11.79 -7.26 0.75
CA GLN A 199 -13.14 -7.58 0.32
C GLN A 199 -13.33 -9.07 -0.06
N LEU A 200 -12.27 -9.88 0.01
CA LEU A 200 -12.29 -11.28 -0.41
C LEU A 200 -12.45 -12.23 0.77
N ASP A 201 -13.37 -13.18 0.67
CA ASP A 201 -13.83 -14.04 1.78
C ASP A 201 -12.72 -14.91 2.41
N ARG A 202 -11.66 -15.22 1.66
CA ARG A 202 -10.54 -16.08 2.10
C ARG A 202 -9.28 -15.31 2.40
N VAL A 203 -9.38 -14.00 2.57
CA VAL A 203 -8.27 -13.11 2.86
C VAL A 203 -8.41 -12.53 4.25
N THR A 204 -7.32 -12.51 4.99
CA THR A 204 -7.21 -11.86 6.30
C THR A 204 -6.00 -10.94 6.29
N VAL A 205 -6.17 -9.72 6.77
CA VAL A 205 -5.07 -8.74 6.89
C VAL A 205 -4.51 -8.78 8.30
N ILE A 206 -3.21 -9.06 8.42
CA ILE A 206 -2.50 -9.12 9.72
C ILE A 206 -1.32 -8.15 9.73
N GLY A 207 -1.08 -7.48 10.83
CA GLY A 207 0.04 -6.57 11.05
C GLY A 207 -0.41 -5.23 11.59
N ASP A 208 0.09 -4.13 11.03
CA ASP A 208 -0.30 -2.78 11.40
C ASP A 208 -1.20 -2.15 10.34
N LYS A 209 -1.89 -1.09 10.70
CA LYS A 209 -2.61 -0.21 9.79
C LYS A 209 -1.74 0.18 8.60
N THR A 210 -2.30 0.22 7.41
CA THR A 210 -1.60 0.74 6.23
C THR A 210 -1.36 2.25 6.34
N GLY A 211 -0.48 2.76 5.51
CA GLY A 211 -0.16 4.19 5.49
C GLY A 211 -1.19 5.08 4.79
N GLY A 212 -2.16 4.49 4.07
CA GLY A 212 -3.11 5.28 3.29
C GLY A 212 -2.53 5.75 1.96
N GLY A 213 -2.74 7.04 1.64
CA GLY A 213 -2.25 7.64 0.41
C GLY A 213 -3.05 7.24 -0.80
N SER A 214 -4.36 7.33 -0.72
CA SER A 214 -5.26 7.19 -1.85
C SER A 214 -5.42 8.54 -2.56
N GLY A 215 -5.93 8.56 -3.80
CA GLY A 215 -6.34 9.84 -4.38
C GLY A 215 -5.72 10.19 -5.72
N LEU A 216 -5.03 9.28 -6.41
CA LEU A 216 -4.48 9.50 -7.76
C LEU A 216 -3.76 10.86 -7.88
N PRO A 217 -2.58 11.01 -7.29
CA PRO A 217 -1.93 12.30 -7.23
C PRO A 217 -1.48 12.79 -8.61
N PHE A 218 -1.61 14.09 -8.85
CA PHE A 218 -1.08 14.79 -10.02
C PHE A 218 -0.09 15.87 -9.60
N SER A 219 0.73 16.32 -10.54
CA SER A 219 1.72 17.37 -10.29
C SER A 219 1.40 18.60 -11.13
N SER A 220 1.74 19.78 -10.58
CA SER A 220 1.69 21.07 -11.23
C SER A 220 2.97 21.85 -10.97
N GLU A 221 3.29 22.78 -11.85
CA GLU A 221 4.47 23.64 -11.71
C GLU A 221 4.09 25.02 -11.17
N LEU A 222 4.88 25.53 -10.24
CA LEU A 222 4.76 26.91 -9.73
C LEU A 222 5.54 27.87 -10.64
N PRO A 223 5.19 29.18 -10.64
CA PRO A 223 5.85 30.18 -11.50
C PRO A 223 7.36 30.28 -11.36
N ASN A 224 7.92 29.85 -10.23
CA ASN A 224 9.36 29.81 -9.97
C ASN A 224 10.05 28.49 -10.37
N GLY A 225 9.36 27.61 -11.08
CA GLY A 225 9.86 26.31 -11.54
C GLY A 225 9.86 25.20 -10.50
N TRP A 226 9.29 25.43 -9.31
CA TRP A 226 9.09 24.34 -8.34
C TRP A 226 7.87 23.50 -8.73
N SER A 227 7.92 22.21 -8.42
CA SER A 227 6.79 21.32 -8.61
C SER A 227 6.02 21.11 -7.31
N VAL A 228 4.70 21.10 -7.43
CA VAL A 228 3.79 20.74 -6.34
C VAL A 228 2.92 19.56 -6.77
N ARG A 229 2.70 18.60 -5.87
CA ARG A 229 1.91 17.41 -6.10
C ARG A 229 0.74 17.35 -5.13
N PHE A 230 -0.42 16.90 -5.59
CA PHE A 230 -1.66 16.81 -4.82
C PHE A 230 -2.42 15.54 -5.13
N SER A 231 -3.14 15.00 -4.15
CA SER A 231 -4.22 14.03 -4.35
C SER A 231 -5.43 14.71 -4.99
N ALA A 232 -6.09 14.04 -5.95
CA ALA A 232 -7.19 14.64 -6.72
C ALA A 232 -8.47 13.81 -6.77
N SER A 233 -8.43 12.53 -6.44
CA SER A 233 -9.54 11.59 -6.61
C SER A 233 -9.81 10.85 -5.31
N PRO A 234 -10.75 11.29 -4.47
CA PRO A 234 -11.13 10.57 -3.26
C PRO A 234 -11.54 9.13 -3.55
N MET A 235 -10.99 8.19 -2.78
CA MET A 235 -11.28 6.77 -2.86
C MET A 235 -11.89 6.29 -1.55
N TYR A 236 -12.87 5.41 -1.64
CA TYR A 236 -13.65 4.91 -0.52
C TYR A 236 -13.74 3.38 -0.57
N ASP A 237 -13.84 2.76 0.60
CA ASP A 237 -14.22 1.36 0.71
C ASP A 237 -15.71 1.14 0.39
N PRO A 238 -16.23 -0.12 0.38
CA PRO A 238 -17.66 -0.39 0.13
C PRO A 238 -18.60 0.26 1.14
N ASP A 239 -18.13 0.57 2.35
CA ASP A 239 -18.90 1.24 3.41
C ASP A 239 -18.79 2.78 3.32
N MET A 240 -18.22 3.32 2.24
CA MET A 240 -17.97 4.76 2.02
C MET A 240 -17.01 5.39 3.02
N LYS A 241 -16.14 4.61 3.65
CA LYS A 241 -15.04 5.14 4.46
C LYS A 241 -13.89 5.56 3.56
N HIS A 242 -13.35 6.74 3.82
CA HIS A 242 -12.23 7.29 3.05
C HIS A 242 -10.94 6.49 3.26
N LEU A 243 -10.27 6.10 2.18
CA LEU A 243 -9.07 5.27 2.22
C LEU A 243 -7.78 6.06 2.47
N GLU A 244 -7.82 7.39 2.43
CA GLU A 244 -6.63 8.26 2.54
C GLU A 244 -5.81 8.01 3.80
N PHE A 245 -6.48 7.76 4.93
CA PHE A 245 -5.81 7.65 6.23
C PHE A 245 -5.47 6.21 6.62
N GLY A 246 -5.47 5.30 5.65
CA GLY A 246 -5.08 3.91 5.84
C GLY A 246 -6.21 2.98 6.27
N ILE A 247 -5.92 1.69 6.16
CA ILE A 247 -6.84 0.58 6.39
C ILE A 247 -6.38 -0.18 7.64
N GLU A 248 -7.28 -0.36 8.59
CA GLU A 248 -7.00 -1.19 9.77
C GLU A 248 -6.89 -2.68 9.38
N PRO A 249 -5.92 -3.43 9.92
CA PRO A 249 -5.85 -4.86 9.73
C PRO A 249 -7.01 -5.57 10.44
N ASP A 250 -7.31 -6.79 10.05
CA ASP A 250 -8.28 -7.63 10.75
C ASP A 250 -7.72 -8.14 12.09
N LYS A 251 -6.40 -8.35 12.15
CA LYS A 251 -5.67 -8.70 13.36
C LYS A 251 -4.44 -7.80 13.51
N LYS A 252 -4.48 -6.88 14.46
CA LYS A 252 -3.33 -6.03 14.80
C LYS A 252 -2.25 -6.88 15.47
N VAL A 253 -1.04 -6.86 14.92
CA VAL A 253 0.15 -7.52 15.45
C VAL A 253 1.35 -6.62 15.21
N ASP A 254 2.15 -6.39 16.23
CA ASP A 254 3.45 -5.71 16.14
C ASP A 254 4.59 -6.71 16.38
N ILE A 255 5.77 -6.45 15.82
CA ILE A 255 6.97 -7.24 16.13
C ILE A 255 7.36 -6.98 17.59
N THR A 256 7.45 -8.05 18.39
CA THR A 256 7.87 -7.94 19.78
C THR A 256 9.40 -7.85 19.88
N SER A 257 9.90 -7.14 20.89
CA SER A 257 11.34 -7.06 21.14
C SER A 257 11.96 -8.44 21.44
N GLU A 258 11.18 -9.34 22.07
CA GLU A 258 11.64 -10.70 22.36
C GLU A 258 11.87 -11.49 21.08
N ASP A 259 10.91 -11.51 20.16
CA ASP A 259 11.02 -12.21 18.88
C ASP A 259 12.11 -11.58 18.00
N TYR A 260 12.13 -10.23 17.93
CA TYR A 260 13.14 -9.50 17.17
C TYR A 260 14.57 -9.90 17.58
N ASN A 261 14.85 -9.97 18.89
CA ASN A 261 16.16 -10.37 19.40
C ASN A 261 16.52 -11.83 19.08
N LYS A 262 15.52 -12.69 18.88
CA LYS A 262 15.69 -14.08 18.42
C LYS A 262 15.79 -14.18 16.89
N GLY A 263 15.57 -13.08 16.17
CA GLY A 263 15.50 -13.04 14.70
C GLY A 263 14.24 -13.69 14.15
N ILE A 264 13.15 -13.60 14.89
CA ILE A 264 11.80 -14.07 14.56
C ILE A 264 10.94 -12.86 14.18
N ASP A 265 10.12 -12.99 13.14
CA ASP A 265 9.12 -12.02 12.76
C ASP A 265 7.76 -12.40 13.36
N THR A 266 7.37 -11.73 14.44
CA THR A 266 6.11 -12.00 15.15
C THR A 266 4.90 -11.96 14.21
N ILE A 267 4.92 -11.09 13.19
CA ILE A 267 3.80 -10.91 12.26
C ILE A 267 3.72 -12.09 11.28
N ILE A 268 4.87 -12.57 10.78
CA ILE A 268 4.90 -13.79 9.93
C ILE A 268 4.47 -14.99 10.75
N GLU A 269 4.94 -15.15 12.00
CA GLU A 269 4.53 -16.27 12.85
C GLU A 269 3.03 -16.23 13.17
N ALA A 270 2.46 -15.06 13.44
CA ALA A 270 1.01 -14.91 13.64
C ALA A 270 0.20 -15.29 12.38
N ALA A 271 0.74 -15.01 11.19
CA ALA A 271 0.13 -15.41 9.92
C ALA A 271 0.21 -16.93 9.71
N ARG A 272 1.33 -17.56 10.04
CA ARG A 272 1.51 -19.02 9.98
C ARG A 272 0.53 -19.72 10.91
N GLU A 273 0.43 -19.28 12.17
CA GLU A 273 -0.54 -19.77 13.14
C GLU A 273 -1.98 -19.66 12.63
N TYR A 274 -2.34 -18.49 12.07
CA TYR A 274 -3.66 -18.29 11.49
C TYR A 274 -3.96 -19.31 10.38
N LEU A 275 -3.04 -19.49 9.43
CA LEU A 275 -3.22 -20.42 8.32
C LEU A 275 -3.26 -21.88 8.76
N HIS A 276 -2.53 -22.25 9.82
CA HIS A 276 -2.61 -23.60 10.41
C HIS A 276 -3.99 -23.90 11.01
N ASN A 277 -4.63 -22.90 11.60
CA ASN A 277 -5.95 -23.03 12.23
C ASN A 277 -7.10 -22.99 11.20
N HIS A 278 -6.83 -22.59 9.95
CA HIS A 278 -7.81 -22.46 8.86
C HIS A 278 -7.47 -23.37 7.67
N LYS A 279 -6.84 -24.52 7.89
CA LYS A 279 -6.57 -25.52 6.83
C LYS A 279 -7.89 -26.05 6.28
N GLN A 280 -8.01 -26.06 4.95
CA GLN A 280 -9.10 -26.75 4.23
C GLN A 280 -8.69 -28.15 3.88
#